data_83102397d3b193d6fd5fe49fcefc21e6
#
_entry.id   83102397d3b193d6fd5fe49fcefc21e6
#
_cell.length_a   1.000
_cell.length_b   1.000
_cell.length_c   1.000
_cell.angle_alpha   90.00
_cell.angle_beta   90.00
_cell.angle_gamma   90.00
#
_symmetry.space_group_name_H-M   'P 1'
#
loop_
_entity.id
_entity.type
_entity.pdbx_description
1 polymer ?
#
loop_
_entity_poly.entity_id
_entity_poly.type
_entity_poly.pdbx_seq_one_letter_code
_entity_poly.pdbx_strand_id
1 'polypeptide(L)'
;MKTLLKNGTIFDGSMNAPIVGDVLIEDDKIISVGKSVEEADEIIDMTGKYVCPGFIDAHSHNDFFCDRDDSEKFFAPFIKQGITTQITGNCSFSPFGTAEDTPYRDKLGGGLFESRFTGSLSSFCKKLNGKLHVNIVPLVGHGSVRAGMFGYDSAPLTKEQIDKEIEYVRNALEDGAFGGSMGFM
;
A
#
# COMPACT_ATOMS: atom_id res chain seq x y z
N MET A 1 -16.10 -21.05 -4.20
CA MET A 1 -17.11 -20.56 -5.16
C MET A 1 -16.42 -20.18 -6.46
N LYS A 2 -16.93 -20.68 -7.59
CA LYS A 2 -16.38 -20.33 -8.92
C LYS A 2 -17.22 -19.24 -9.56
N THR A 3 -16.60 -18.15 -9.97
CA THR A 3 -17.23 -17.04 -10.70
C THR A 3 -16.59 -16.91 -12.08
N LEU A 4 -17.41 -16.94 -13.14
CA LEU A 4 -16.98 -16.76 -14.51
C LEU A 4 -17.36 -15.36 -15.03
N LEU A 5 -16.36 -14.54 -15.32
CA LEU A 5 -16.54 -13.28 -16.05
C LEU A 5 -16.48 -13.63 -17.55
N LYS A 6 -17.64 -13.58 -18.26
CA LYS A 6 -17.78 -14.13 -19.61
C LYS A 6 -17.81 -13.02 -20.67
N ASN A 7 -17.14 -13.26 -21.80
CA ASN A 7 -17.14 -12.37 -22.98
C ASN A 7 -16.58 -10.95 -22.75
N GLY A 8 -15.68 -10.76 -21.78
CA GLY A 8 -15.06 -9.46 -21.53
C GLY A 8 -13.92 -9.15 -22.50
N THR A 9 -13.64 -7.86 -22.69
CA THR A 9 -12.38 -7.41 -23.31
C THR A 9 -11.32 -7.35 -22.20
N ILE A 10 -10.34 -8.25 -22.25
CA ILE A 10 -9.38 -8.49 -21.17
C ILE A 10 -8.08 -7.73 -21.44
N PHE A 11 -7.66 -6.91 -20.49
CA PHE A 11 -6.35 -6.28 -20.39
C PHE A 11 -5.60 -6.95 -19.23
N ASP A 12 -4.64 -7.79 -19.51
CA ASP A 12 -3.93 -8.61 -18.51
C ASP A 12 -2.70 -7.93 -17.88
N GLY A 13 -2.38 -6.70 -18.31
CA GLY A 13 -1.21 -5.95 -17.85
C GLY A 13 0.10 -6.35 -18.52
N SER A 14 0.11 -7.30 -19.45
CA SER A 14 1.30 -7.77 -20.14
C SER A 14 1.81 -6.84 -21.24
N MET A 15 1.12 -5.74 -21.52
CA MET A 15 1.32 -4.83 -22.65
C MET A 15 1.01 -5.46 -24.02
N ASN A 16 0.47 -6.67 -24.07
CA ASN A 16 -0.04 -7.26 -25.30
C ASN A 16 -1.40 -6.63 -25.71
N ALA A 17 -1.81 -6.87 -26.95
CA ALA A 17 -3.14 -6.46 -27.39
C ALA A 17 -4.23 -7.15 -26.52
N PRO A 18 -5.30 -6.44 -26.14
CA PRO A 18 -6.38 -7.03 -25.39
C PRO A 18 -7.06 -8.16 -26.17
N ILE A 19 -7.57 -9.13 -25.44
CA ILE A 19 -8.30 -10.27 -26.03
C ILE A 19 -9.75 -10.24 -25.58
N VAL A 20 -10.67 -10.69 -26.40
CA VAL A 20 -12.04 -10.98 -25.98
C VAL A 20 -12.09 -12.42 -25.47
N GLY A 21 -12.51 -12.60 -24.22
CA GLY A 21 -12.48 -13.90 -23.57
C GLY A 21 -13.13 -13.89 -22.20
N ASP A 22 -12.86 -14.95 -21.45
CA ASP A 22 -13.42 -15.22 -20.14
C ASP A 22 -12.33 -15.16 -19.07
N VAL A 23 -12.71 -14.82 -17.84
CA VAL A 23 -11.86 -14.97 -16.66
C VAL A 23 -12.58 -15.82 -15.64
N LEU A 24 -11.99 -16.97 -15.26
CA LEU A 24 -12.49 -17.83 -14.21
C LEU A 24 -11.77 -17.52 -12.90
N ILE A 25 -12.56 -17.26 -11.88
CA ILE A 25 -12.10 -16.99 -10.52
C ILE A 25 -12.64 -18.09 -9.61
N GLU A 26 -11.80 -18.67 -8.76
CA GLU A 26 -12.20 -19.57 -7.69
C GLU A 26 -11.77 -18.98 -6.36
N ASP A 27 -12.74 -18.65 -5.53
CA ASP A 27 -12.56 -17.93 -4.27
C ASP A 27 -11.79 -16.60 -4.46
N ASP A 28 -10.52 -16.54 -4.09
CA ASP A 28 -9.64 -15.37 -4.18
C ASP A 28 -8.59 -15.47 -5.30
N LYS A 29 -8.70 -16.49 -6.19
CA LYS A 29 -7.68 -16.77 -7.20
C LYS A 29 -8.22 -16.76 -8.62
N ILE A 30 -7.47 -16.15 -9.53
CA ILE A 30 -7.70 -16.29 -10.96
C ILE A 30 -7.18 -17.67 -11.40
N ILE A 31 -8.07 -18.52 -11.90
CA ILE A 31 -7.76 -19.89 -12.33
C ILE A 31 -7.41 -19.95 -13.81
N SER A 32 -8.15 -19.19 -14.64
CA SER A 32 -7.85 -19.10 -16.07
C SER A 32 -8.21 -17.75 -16.65
N VAL A 33 -7.51 -17.38 -17.73
CA VAL A 33 -7.74 -16.18 -18.53
C VAL A 33 -7.76 -16.59 -20.00
N GLY A 34 -8.75 -16.13 -20.76
CA GLY A 34 -8.95 -16.48 -22.16
C GLY A 34 -10.31 -17.15 -22.38
N LYS A 35 -10.33 -18.31 -23.04
CA LYS A 35 -11.57 -19.09 -23.17
C LYS A 35 -11.64 -20.11 -22.05
N SER A 36 -12.72 -20.05 -21.28
CA SER A 36 -13.05 -21.06 -20.28
C SER A 36 -14.22 -21.91 -20.81
N VAL A 37 -14.13 -23.22 -20.58
CA VAL A 37 -15.19 -24.18 -20.85
C VAL A 37 -15.70 -24.82 -19.57
N GLU A 38 -15.28 -24.32 -18.42
CA GLU A 38 -15.62 -24.87 -17.12
C GLU A 38 -17.00 -24.36 -16.65
N GLU A 39 -17.69 -25.19 -15.87
CA GLU A 39 -18.89 -24.79 -15.13
C GLU A 39 -18.48 -23.86 -13.97
N ALA A 40 -19.31 -22.85 -13.70
CA ALA A 40 -19.14 -21.91 -12.62
C ALA A 40 -20.43 -21.80 -11.81
N ASP A 41 -20.27 -21.47 -10.51
CA ASP A 41 -21.41 -21.26 -9.61
C ASP A 41 -22.14 -19.96 -9.97
N GLU A 42 -21.41 -18.97 -10.48
CA GLU A 42 -21.92 -17.67 -10.93
C GLU A 42 -21.31 -17.28 -12.27
N ILE A 43 -22.15 -16.79 -13.18
CA ILE A 43 -21.71 -16.29 -14.49
C ILE A 43 -22.13 -14.83 -14.62
N ILE A 44 -21.15 -13.95 -14.86
CA ILE A 44 -21.36 -12.53 -15.07
C ILE A 44 -21.03 -12.20 -16.53
N ASP A 45 -22.03 -11.73 -17.29
CA ASP A 45 -21.82 -11.30 -18.67
C ASP A 45 -21.08 -9.95 -18.71
N MET A 46 -19.92 -9.98 -19.32
CA MET A 46 -19.03 -8.84 -19.51
C MET A 46 -19.03 -8.32 -20.96
N THR A 47 -19.99 -8.70 -21.76
CA THR A 47 -20.11 -8.23 -23.16
C THR A 47 -20.09 -6.69 -23.21
N GLY A 48 -19.17 -6.14 -23.99
CA GLY A 48 -18.96 -4.71 -24.12
C GLY A 48 -18.28 -4.02 -22.91
N LYS A 49 -17.83 -4.78 -21.93
CA LYS A 49 -17.07 -4.29 -20.77
C LYS A 49 -15.61 -4.69 -20.84
N TYR A 50 -14.80 -4.01 -20.05
CA TYR A 50 -13.39 -4.31 -19.88
C TYR A 50 -13.14 -5.06 -18.59
N VAL A 51 -12.22 -6.02 -18.62
CA VAL A 51 -11.72 -6.75 -17.44
C VAL A 51 -10.22 -6.51 -17.35
N CYS A 52 -9.76 -6.00 -16.23
CA CYS A 52 -8.35 -5.75 -15.99
C CYS A 52 -8.01 -5.99 -14.50
N PRO A 53 -6.72 -6.17 -14.15
CA PRO A 53 -6.29 -6.10 -12.76
C PRO A 53 -6.70 -4.79 -12.10
N GLY A 54 -6.87 -4.81 -10.78
CA GLY A 54 -7.10 -3.58 -10.02
C GLY A 54 -5.94 -2.61 -10.20
N PHE A 55 -6.25 -1.32 -10.20
CA PHE A 55 -5.24 -0.27 -10.43
C PHE A 55 -4.31 -0.12 -9.23
N ILE A 56 -3.08 0.26 -9.52
CA ILE A 56 -2.05 0.59 -8.54
C ILE A 56 -1.88 2.10 -8.49
N ASP A 57 -2.19 2.70 -7.34
CA ASP A 57 -1.86 4.09 -7.06
C ASP A 57 -0.40 4.15 -6.58
N ALA A 58 0.46 4.73 -7.40
CA ALA A 58 1.91 4.76 -7.15
C ALA A 58 2.34 5.84 -6.14
N HIS A 59 1.42 6.71 -5.69
CA HIS A 59 1.75 7.79 -4.77
C HIS A 59 0.56 8.12 -3.87
N SER A 60 0.57 7.60 -2.65
CA SER A 60 -0.47 7.83 -1.66
C SER A 60 0.10 8.05 -0.26
N HIS A 61 -0.70 8.69 0.60
CA HIS A 61 -0.43 8.86 2.03
C HIS A 61 -1.53 8.24 2.90
N ASN A 62 -2.30 7.32 2.34
CA ASN A 62 -3.41 6.67 3.05
C ASN A 62 -2.96 5.73 4.17
N ASP A 63 -1.69 5.36 4.22
CA ASP A 63 -1.08 4.64 5.34
C ASP A 63 -1.27 5.35 6.69
N PHE A 64 -1.35 6.68 6.71
CA PHE A 64 -1.64 7.47 7.92
C PHE A 64 -3.08 7.33 8.42
N PHE A 65 -3.97 6.77 7.62
CA PHE A 65 -5.38 6.57 7.95
C PHE A 65 -5.75 5.09 8.16
N CYS A 66 -4.79 4.18 8.00
CA CYS A 66 -5.02 2.73 8.06
C CYS A 66 -5.51 2.25 9.43
N ASP A 67 -5.07 2.87 10.52
CA ASP A 67 -5.37 2.46 11.89
C ASP A 67 -6.53 3.22 12.53
N ARG A 68 -7.25 4.02 11.74
CA ARG A 68 -8.42 4.77 12.21
C ARG A 68 -9.67 3.90 12.20
N ASP A 69 -10.55 4.12 13.15
CA ASP A 69 -11.86 3.45 13.21
C ASP A 69 -12.75 3.77 12.00
N ASP A 70 -12.55 4.95 11.38
CA ASP A 70 -13.26 5.41 10.19
C ASP A 70 -12.44 5.30 8.91
N SER A 71 -11.43 4.42 8.88
CA SER A 71 -10.50 4.24 7.75
C SER A 71 -11.20 4.00 6.40
N GLU A 72 -12.35 3.31 6.41
CA GLU A 72 -13.15 3.07 5.20
C GLU A 72 -13.44 4.36 4.41
N LYS A 73 -13.71 5.48 5.09
CA LYS A 73 -14.01 6.76 4.44
C LYS A 73 -12.87 7.28 3.59
N PHE A 74 -11.62 6.99 4.01
CA PHE A 74 -10.41 7.42 3.29
C PHE A 74 -10.09 6.52 2.11
N PHE A 75 -10.47 5.24 2.17
CA PHE A 75 -10.21 4.28 1.11
C PHE A 75 -11.34 4.17 0.08
N ALA A 76 -12.58 4.42 0.47
CA ALA A 76 -13.75 4.28 -0.41
C ALA A 76 -13.66 5.04 -1.74
N PRO A 77 -13.13 6.30 -1.81
CA PRO A 77 -12.97 7.00 -3.08
C PRO A 77 -12.02 6.29 -4.05
N PHE A 78 -10.98 5.65 -3.55
CA PHE A 78 -9.99 4.92 -4.34
C PHE A 78 -10.56 3.59 -4.85
N ILE A 79 -11.21 2.83 -3.97
CA ILE A 79 -11.87 1.56 -4.33
C ILE A 79 -12.93 1.78 -5.40
N LYS A 80 -13.74 2.84 -5.29
CA LYS A 80 -14.76 3.19 -6.29
C LYS A 80 -14.17 3.53 -7.66
N GLN A 81 -12.89 3.84 -7.74
CA GLN A 81 -12.14 4.07 -8.98
C GLN A 81 -11.39 2.82 -9.45
N GLY A 82 -11.53 1.69 -8.76
CA GLY A 82 -10.86 0.44 -9.11
C GLY A 82 -9.43 0.34 -8.61
N ILE A 83 -8.98 1.22 -7.70
CA ILE A 83 -7.66 1.13 -7.07
C ILE A 83 -7.70 0.06 -5.98
N THR A 84 -6.88 -0.96 -6.11
CA THR A 84 -6.79 -2.09 -5.18
C THR A 84 -5.46 -2.18 -4.46
N THR A 85 -4.48 -1.39 -4.91
CA THR A 85 -3.13 -1.34 -4.31
C THR A 85 -2.64 0.11 -4.28
N GLN A 86 -2.02 0.50 -3.16
CA GLN A 86 -1.45 1.83 -2.99
C GLN A 86 0.00 1.72 -2.50
N ILE A 87 0.92 2.40 -3.20
CA ILE A 87 2.29 2.60 -2.73
C ILE A 87 2.27 3.81 -1.80
N THR A 88 2.68 3.61 -0.55
CA THR A 88 2.59 4.61 0.52
C THR A 88 3.94 4.83 1.19
N GLY A 89 4.02 5.75 2.14
CA GLY A 89 5.31 6.16 2.72
C GLY A 89 6.07 7.14 1.84
N ASN A 90 5.38 7.82 0.94
CA ASN A 90 5.94 8.78 -0.01
C ASN A 90 6.39 10.09 0.66
N CYS A 91 7.08 10.93 -0.08
CA CYS A 91 7.51 12.27 0.33
C CYS A 91 8.27 12.30 1.66
N SER A 92 9.01 11.26 1.98
CA SER A 92 9.74 11.13 3.27
C SER A 92 8.87 10.82 4.50
N PHE A 93 7.57 10.58 4.34
CA PHE A 93 6.64 10.37 5.44
C PHE A 93 6.06 8.97 5.44
N SER A 94 6.23 8.27 6.59
CA SER A 94 5.58 6.99 6.87
C SER A 94 5.05 6.99 8.31
N PRO A 95 3.96 6.27 8.63
CA PRO A 95 3.42 6.20 9.98
C PRO A 95 4.28 5.39 10.95
N PHE A 96 5.24 4.65 10.45
CA PHE A 96 6.23 3.89 11.21
C PHE A 96 7.61 4.55 11.11
N GLY A 97 8.53 4.18 12.00
CA GLY A 97 9.87 4.77 12.07
C GLY A 97 10.07 5.64 13.31
N THR A 98 9.06 5.75 14.15
CA THR A 98 9.12 6.51 15.39
C THR A 98 9.08 5.57 16.60
N ALA A 99 9.89 5.84 17.61
CA ALA A 99 9.78 5.17 18.89
C ALA A 99 8.46 5.54 19.60
N GLU A 100 7.97 4.66 20.47
CA GLU A 100 6.69 4.87 21.16
C GLU A 100 6.68 6.13 22.04
N ASP A 101 7.83 6.50 22.57
CA ASP A 101 8.04 7.61 23.48
C ASP A 101 8.61 8.87 22.81
N THR A 102 8.67 8.91 21.48
CA THR A 102 9.22 10.08 20.79
C THR A 102 8.39 11.35 21.05
N PRO A 103 9.03 12.46 21.48
CA PRO A 103 8.32 13.73 21.68
C PRO A 103 7.93 14.42 20.35
N TYR A 104 8.35 13.85 19.21
CA TYR A 104 8.18 14.45 17.89
C TYR A 104 7.02 13.89 17.10
N ARG A 105 6.31 12.91 17.67
CA ARG A 105 5.23 12.19 17.00
C ARG A 105 4.16 13.10 16.41
N ASP A 106 3.68 14.06 17.20
CA ASP A 106 2.59 14.97 16.80
C ASP A 106 3.01 15.99 15.73
N LYS A 107 4.31 16.03 15.42
CA LYS A 107 4.87 16.95 14.43
C LYS A 107 5.20 16.29 13.10
N LEU A 108 5.08 14.97 13.01
CA LEU A 108 5.33 14.26 11.75
C LEU A 108 4.34 14.74 10.69
N GLY A 109 4.86 15.06 9.51
CA GLY A 109 4.05 15.59 8.42
C GLY A 109 3.45 16.98 8.66
N GLY A 110 4.02 17.77 9.60
CA GLY A 110 3.53 19.12 9.90
C GLY A 110 2.10 19.17 10.45
N GLY A 111 1.60 18.08 11.03
CA GLY A 111 0.22 17.93 11.49
C GLY A 111 -0.78 17.61 10.36
N LEU A 112 -0.30 17.41 9.13
CA LEU A 112 -1.15 17.03 8.00
C LEU A 112 -1.63 15.57 8.11
N PHE A 113 -0.84 14.73 8.79
CA PHE A 113 -1.09 13.30 8.91
C PHE A 113 -1.28 12.92 10.38
N GLU A 114 -2.44 12.42 10.72
CA GLU A 114 -2.82 12.04 12.09
C GLU A 114 -2.72 10.52 12.29
N SER A 115 -1.55 9.91 12.09
CA SER A 115 -1.38 8.53 12.53
C SER A 115 -1.11 8.47 14.01
N ARG A 116 -1.77 7.55 14.70
CA ARG A 116 -1.50 7.21 16.11
C ARG A 116 -0.55 6.03 16.23
N PHE A 117 -0.12 5.47 15.12
CA PHE A 117 0.77 4.33 15.12
C PHE A 117 2.20 4.75 15.52
N THR A 118 2.84 3.90 16.30
CA THR A 118 4.26 3.99 16.68
C THR A 118 4.89 2.61 16.52
N GLY A 119 6.19 2.55 16.24
CA GLY A 119 6.94 1.32 16.17
C GLY A 119 7.49 0.99 14.78
N SER A 120 7.88 -0.27 14.62
CA SER A 120 8.50 -0.77 13.39
C SER A 120 7.47 -1.06 12.30
N LEU A 121 7.95 -1.22 11.05
CA LEU A 121 7.13 -1.70 9.95
C LEU A 121 6.49 -3.07 10.26
N SER A 122 7.25 -3.99 10.85
CA SER A 122 6.73 -5.31 11.25
C SER A 122 5.51 -5.18 12.17
N SER A 123 5.57 -4.28 13.16
CA SER A 123 4.45 -4.02 14.06
C SER A 123 3.26 -3.41 13.33
N PHE A 124 3.50 -2.48 12.40
CA PHE A 124 2.48 -1.89 11.54
C PHE A 124 1.78 -2.95 10.70
N CYS A 125 2.53 -3.79 10.00
CA CYS A 125 1.99 -4.89 9.21
C CYS A 125 1.19 -5.87 10.05
N LYS A 126 1.69 -6.29 11.21
CA LYS A 126 0.98 -7.21 12.12
C LYS A 126 -0.36 -6.64 12.61
N LYS A 127 -0.41 -5.34 12.89
CA LYS A 127 -1.63 -4.67 13.35
C LYS A 127 -2.70 -4.64 12.27
N LEU A 128 -2.31 -4.46 11.00
CA LEU A 128 -3.20 -4.11 9.90
C LEU A 128 -3.45 -5.24 8.91
N ASN A 129 -2.63 -6.28 8.90
CA ASN A 129 -2.77 -7.39 7.96
C ASN A 129 -4.16 -8.03 8.05
N GLY A 130 -4.81 -8.18 6.90
CA GLY A 130 -6.17 -8.71 6.78
C GLY A 130 -7.29 -7.74 7.20
N LYS A 131 -6.96 -6.47 7.52
CA LYS A 131 -7.95 -5.45 7.96
C LYS A 131 -8.06 -4.27 7.00
N LEU A 132 -7.19 -4.20 6.01
CA LEU A 132 -7.16 -3.08 5.07
C LEU A 132 -8.15 -3.29 3.92
N HIS A 133 -8.67 -2.20 3.41
CA HIS A 133 -9.60 -2.17 2.28
C HIS A 133 -8.90 -2.29 0.92
N VAL A 134 -7.59 -2.02 0.88
CA VAL A 134 -6.71 -2.14 -0.29
C VAL A 134 -5.37 -2.74 0.16
N ASN A 135 -4.59 -3.24 -0.78
CA ASN A 135 -3.21 -3.63 -0.49
C ASN A 135 -2.35 -2.38 -0.31
N ILE A 136 -1.50 -2.39 0.70
CA ILE A 136 -0.51 -1.33 0.94
C ILE A 136 0.87 -1.88 0.63
N VAL A 137 1.62 -1.13 -0.17
CA VAL A 137 3.03 -1.37 -0.49
C VAL A 137 3.84 -0.29 0.23
N PRO A 138 4.43 -0.58 1.40
CA PRO A 138 5.03 0.44 2.25
C PRO A 138 6.43 0.83 1.79
N LEU A 139 6.70 2.13 1.73
CA LEU A 139 8.04 2.70 1.64
C LEU A 139 8.44 3.24 3.02
N VAL A 140 9.73 3.17 3.33
CA VAL A 140 10.30 3.82 4.52
C VAL A 140 10.48 5.30 4.24
N GLY A 141 9.76 6.14 4.95
CA GLY A 141 9.92 7.60 4.87
C GLY A 141 11.13 8.06 5.66
N HIS A 142 12.21 8.48 4.98
CA HIS A 142 13.45 8.94 5.64
C HIS A 142 13.20 10.05 6.65
N GLY A 143 12.34 11.04 6.32
CA GLY A 143 12.00 12.12 7.23
C GLY A 143 11.30 11.65 8.49
N SER A 144 10.42 10.64 8.40
CA SER A 144 9.78 10.05 9.57
C SER A 144 10.79 9.35 10.48
N VAL A 145 11.74 8.61 9.91
CA VAL A 145 12.79 7.92 10.68
C VAL A 145 13.69 8.96 11.37
N ARG A 146 14.20 9.95 10.62
CA ARG A 146 15.04 11.02 11.16
C ARG A 146 14.33 11.80 12.27
N ALA A 147 13.13 12.30 11.97
CA ALA A 147 12.35 13.08 12.93
C ALA A 147 11.97 12.26 14.17
N GLY A 148 11.62 10.99 13.98
CA GLY A 148 11.28 10.10 15.07
C GLY A 148 12.45 9.77 16.00
N MET A 149 13.67 9.69 15.48
CA MET A 149 14.87 9.39 16.26
C MET A 149 15.55 10.63 16.85
N PHE A 150 15.64 11.73 16.07
CA PHE A 150 16.53 12.85 16.38
C PHE A 150 15.80 14.20 16.38
N GLY A 151 14.53 14.23 16.02
CA GLY A 151 13.74 15.47 15.96
C GLY A 151 13.96 16.27 14.66
N TYR A 152 13.54 17.52 14.73
CA TYR A 152 13.49 18.44 13.57
C TYR A 152 14.69 19.42 13.55
N ASP A 153 15.78 19.11 14.23
CA ASP A 153 16.98 19.91 14.16
C ASP A 153 17.59 19.82 12.75
N SER A 154 17.96 20.98 12.19
CA SER A 154 18.64 21.08 10.90
C SER A 154 20.13 20.76 10.96
N ALA A 155 20.70 20.56 12.17
CA ALA A 155 22.10 20.20 12.32
C ALA A 155 22.42 18.88 11.58
N PRO A 156 23.60 18.78 10.96
CA PRO A 156 24.06 17.53 10.39
C PRO A 156 24.08 16.41 11.44
N LEU A 157 23.62 15.21 11.05
CA LEU A 157 23.72 14.06 11.93
C LEU A 157 25.17 13.63 12.14
N THR A 158 25.47 13.15 13.33
CA THR A 158 26.74 12.48 13.61
C THR A 158 26.81 11.15 12.89
N LYS A 159 28.02 10.59 12.75
CA LYS A 159 28.18 9.25 12.16
C LYS A 159 27.37 8.20 12.90
N GLU A 160 27.35 8.23 14.23
CA GLU A 160 26.59 7.27 15.06
C GLU A 160 25.07 7.38 14.80
N GLN A 161 24.55 8.60 14.63
CA GLN A 161 23.15 8.83 14.31
C GLN A 161 22.79 8.28 12.92
N ILE A 162 23.66 8.51 11.94
CA ILE A 162 23.51 7.97 10.58
C ILE A 162 23.52 6.43 10.62
N ASP A 163 24.44 5.83 11.38
CA ASP A 163 24.52 4.37 11.49
C ASP A 163 23.21 3.79 12.09
N LYS A 164 22.56 4.46 13.04
CA LYS A 164 21.25 4.08 13.58
C LYS A 164 20.11 4.20 12.55
N GLU A 165 20.10 5.26 11.74
CA GLU A 165 19.12 5.37 10.64
C GLU A 165 19.30 4.24 9.63
N ILE A 166 20.54 3.94 9.23
CA ILE A 166 20.86 2.85 8.31
C ILE A 166 20.38 1.51 8.86
N GLU A 167 20.61 1.24 10.14
CA GLU A 167 20.15 0.03 10.80
C GLU A 167 18.61 -0.07 10.77
N TYR A 168 17.91 1.01 11.09
CA TYR A 168 16.46 1.04 11.03
C TYR A 168 15.92 0.76 9.62
N VAL A 169 16.47 1.45 8.61
CA VAL A 169 16.04 1.26 7.21
C VAL A 169 16.32 -0.16 6.75
N ARG A 170 17.47 -0.74 7.11
CA ARG A 170 17.78 -2.14 6.78
C ARG A 170 16.76 -3.09 7.38
N ASN A 171 16.46 -2.96 8.68
CA ASN A 171 15.48 -3.78 9.36
C ASN A 171 14.08 -3.65 8.73
N ALA A 172 13.69 -2.43 8.35
CA ALA A 172 12.42 -2.21 7.67
C ALA A 172 12.35 -2.86 6.27
N LEU A 173 13.47 -2.87 5.53
CA LEU A 173 13.55 -3.59 4.25
C LEU A 173 13.46 -5.11 4.45
N GLU A 174 14.11 -5.64 5.48
CA GLU A 174 14.01 -7.05 5.87
C GLU A 174 12.60 -7.42 6.34
N ASP A 175 11.90 -6.51 7.00
CA ASP A 175 10.49 -6.64 7.42
C ASP A 175 9.50 -6.53 6.24
N GLY A 176 9.96 -6.22 5.02
CA GLY A 176 9.16 -6.21 3.81
C GLY A 176 8.80 -4.82 3.26
N ALA A 177 9.51 -3.77 3.66
CA ALA A 177 9.40 -2.49 2.95
C ALA A 177 9.82 -2.65 1.49
N PHE A 178 9.06 -2.08 0.58
CA PHE A 178 9.33 -2.16 -0.86
C PHE A 178 10.49 -1.24 -1.29
N GLY A 179 10.82 -0.26 -0.47
CA GLY A 179 11.90 0.70 -0.71
C GLY A 179 11.86 1.84 0.30
N GLY A 180 12.53 2.92 -0.03
CA GLY A 180 12.54 4.14 0.76
C GLY A 180 12.11 5.36 -0.03
N SER A 181 11.63 6.40 0.65
CA SER A 181 11.31 7.68 0.05
C SER A 181 12.06 8.82 0.74
N MET A 182 12.40 9.83 -0.05
CA MET A 182 13.02 11.07 0.41
C MET A 182 12.19 12.26 -0.05
N GLY A 183 12.09 13.28 0.78
CA GLY A 183 11.52 14.57 0.45
C GLY A 183 12.47 15.67 0.92
N PHE A 184 12.82 16.56 0.03
CA PHE A 184 13.62 17.74 0.35
C PHE A 184 12.65 18.92 0.48
N MET A 185 12.34 19.26 1.72
CA MET A 185 11.50 20.42 2.07
C MET A 185 12.31 21.44 2.85
#